data_2aee6f55db483e07917e6aa4baedc14a
#
_entry.id   2aee6f55db483e07917e6aa4baedc14a
#
_cell.length_a   1.000
_cell.length_b   1.000
_cell.length_c   1.000
_cell.angle_alpha   90.00
_cell.angle_beta   90.00
_cell.angle_gamma   90.00
#
_symmetry.space_group_name_H-M   'P 1'
#
loop_
_entity.id
_entity.type
_entity.pdbx_description
1 polymer ?
#
loop_
_entity_poly.entity_id
_entity_poly.type
_entity_poly.pdbx_seq_one_letter_code
_entity_poly.pdbx_strand_id
1 'polypeptide(L)'
;MKLLVFPFCCLFIIIACSKEASYTSLSTYETGEELSAGRLTTSLLGANAFDQAVPGLPTNTDLLFFVGNSLFKQNWVSAPASTTARDGLGPTFNARACSACHNKDGRGLPLEQNQEFSSGFLLRVSESGTNNFGGPKSVPYYGNQIQDRANLGLSFEAKINITYKTLTGKFNDGETYELRKPIYTIIEEQFGSLQHVLTSPRVGQQVIGLGLIDALSKEDILANIDEFDADNDGISGKANYVWNHTTNQNELGRFGWKCNQPTLRQQIADAFSGDMGLTTSIFTEKNCPTPQKKCFEAPNGGIPEVPDKSLNNLMIYTSSLSVPIRRNYEDENVLKGKQLFRDLKCNSCHIEVFTTSNNYDFNTL
;
A
#
# COMPACT_ATOMS: atom_id res chain seq x y z
N MET A 1 -71.41 50.98 -21.75
CA MET A 1 -71.18 49.57 -21.44
C MET A 1 -69.68 49.33 -21.37
N LYS A 2 -69.10 49.39 -20.16
CA LYS A 2 -67.65 49.25 -19.94
C LYS A 2 -67.41 47.81 -19.43
N LEU A 3 -66.68 47.05 -20.23
CA LEU A 3 -66.24 45.68 -19.89
C LEU A 3 -65.03 45.79 -18.90
N LEU A 4 -65.19 45.28 -17.68
CA LEU A 4 -64.12 45.08 -16.73
C LEU A 4 -63.46 43.68 -17.06
N VAL A 5 -62.18 43.71 -17.45
CA VAL A 5 -61.35 42.51 -17.58
C VAL A 5 -60.61 42.32 -16.27
N PHE A 6 -60.89 41.20 -15.55
CA PHE A 6 -60.14 40.80 -14.37
C PHE A 6 -58.94 39.98 -14.86
N PRO A 7 -57.71 40.27 -14.39
CA PRO A 7 -56.59 39.39 -14.66
C PRO A 7 -56.64 38.20 -13.70
N PHE A 8 -56.69 37.01 -14.28
CA PHE A 8 -56.56 35.72 -13.57
C PHE A 8 -55.08 35.47 -13.23
N CYS A 9 -54.73 35.73 -11.96
CA CYS A 9 -53.37 35.46 -11.48
C CYS A 9 -53.23 33.97 -11.16
N CYS A 10 -52.64 33.21 -12.07
CA CYS A 10 -52.29 31.81 -11.84
C CYS A 10 -51.13 31.74 -10.82
N LEU A 11 -51.48 31.39 -9.59
CA LEU A 11 -50.52 31.09 -8.53
C LEU A 11 -49.91 29.67 -8.83
N PHE A 12 -48.72 29.64 -9.44
CA PHE A 12 -47.96 28.40 -9.54
C PHE A 12 -47.40 28.06 -8.17
N ILE A 13 -48.04 27.12 -7.47
CA ILE A 13 -47.47 26.46 -6.29
C ILE A 13 -46.36 25.52 -6.81
N ILE A 14 -45.10 25.96 -6.70
CA ILE A 14 -43.95 25.10 -6.88
C ILE A 14 -43.89 24.17 -5.66
N ILE A 15 -44.45 22.96 -5.77
CA ILE A 15 -44.23 21.91 -4.81
C ILE A 15 -42.78 21.46 -5.06
N ALA A 16 -41.82 22.01 -4.30
CA ALA A 16 -40.49 21.45 -4.18
C ALA A 16 -40.63 20.11 -3.48
N CYS A 17 -40.68 19.03 -4.24
CA CYS A 17 -40.41 17.71 -3.72
C CYS A 17 -38.96 17.70 -3.23
N SER A 18 -38.75 18.01 -1.96
CA SER A 18 -37.57 17.48 -1.27
C SER A 18 -37.76 15.99 -1.24
N LYS A 19 -37.02 15.26 -2.09
CA LYS A 19 -36.78 13.85 -1.83
C LYS A 19 -36.02 13.81 -0.49
N GLU A 20 -36.75 13.62 0.60
CA GLU A 20 -36.12 13.00 1.77
C GLU A 20 -35.52 11.72 1.29
N ALA A 21 -34.19 11.62 1.40
CA ALA A 21 -33.53 10.35 1.18
C ALA A 21 -34.21 9.37 2.14
N SER A 22 -34.97 8.43 1.59
CA SER A 22 -35.53 7.34 2.39
C SER A 22 -34.32 6.59 2.93
N TYR A 23 -33.98 6.84 4.18
CA TYR A 23 -33.01 6.05 4.87
C TYR A 23 -33.55 4.62 4.89
N THR A 24 -32.97 3.76 4.08
CA THR A 24 -33.13 2.33 4.22
C THR A 24 -32.82 1.96 5.66
N SER A 25 -33.55 1.01 6.23
CA SER A 25 -33.34 0.53 7.59
C SER A 25 -31.84 0.28 7.81
N LEU A 26 -31.29 0.74 8.96
CA LEU A 26 -29.90 0.52 9.32
C LEU A 26 -29.48 -0.93 9.05
N SER A 27 -28.31 -1.15 8.46
CA SER A 27 -27.74 -2.48 8.37
C SER A 27 -27.68 -3.11 9.74
N THR A 28 -28.04 -4.36 9.81
CA THR A 28 -27.90 -5.17 11.01
C THR A 28 -26.56 -5.87 11.02
N TYR A 29 -26.09 -6.22 12.22
CA TYR A 29 -24.95 -7.11 12.36
C TYR A 29 -25.23 -8.47 11.67
N GLU A 30 -24.28 -8.93 10.87
CA GLU A 30 -24.29 -10.24 10.22
C GLU A 30 -23.28 -11.15 10.92
N THR A 31 -23.75 -12.29 11.43
CA THR A 31 -22.90 -13.20 12.23
C THR A 31 -21.62 -13.59 11.50
N GLY A 32 -20.48 -13.33 12.12
CA GLY A 32 -19.14 -13.64 11.59
C GLY A 32 -18.47 -12.51 10.83
N GLU A 33 -19.16 -11.38 10.57
CA GLU A 33 -18.55 -10.25 9.86
C GLU A 33 -17.44 -9.54 10.66
N GLU A 34 -17.40 -9.76 11.98
CA GLU A 34 -16.33 -9.30 12.85
C GLU A 34 -15.02 -10.03 12.60
N LEU A 35 -15.08 -11.24 12.04
CA LEU A 35 -13.95 -12.11 11.78
C LEU A 35 -13.36 -11.83 10.37
N SER A 36 -12.67 -10.69 10.21
CA SER A 36 -12.16 -10.24 8.89
C SER A 36 -11.18 -11.21 8.19
N ALA A 37 -10.62 -12.18 8.94
CA ALA A 37 -9.81 -13.28 8.41
C ALA A 37 -10.48 -14.66 8.67
N GLY A 38 -11.80 -14.71 8.90
CA GLY A 38 -12.50 -15.92 9.27
C GLY A 38 -11.84 -16.56 10.50
N ARG A 39 -11.58 -17.87 10.47
CA ARG A 39 -10.95 -18.62 11.57
C ARG A 39 -9.51 -18.18 11.89
N LEU A 40 -8.86 -17.42 11.02
CA LEU A 40 -7.50 -16.91 11.21
C LEU A 40 -7.48 -15.52 11.87
N THR A 41 -8.63 -14.99 12.27
CA THR A 41 -8.76 -13.73 12.99
C THR A 41 -8.21 -13.84 14.40
N THR A 42 -7.40 -12.86 14.85
CA THR A 42 -7.02 -12.75 16.26
C THR A 42 -8.01 -11.89 17.02
N SER A 43 -8.33 -12.31 18.25
CA SER A 43 -9.18 -11.52 19.16
C SER A 43 -8.40 -10.45 19.92
N LEU A 44 -7.07 -10.40 19.79
CA LEU A 44 -6.25 -9.41 20.49
C LEU A 44 -6.54 -8.00 19.96
N LEU A 45 -6.84 -7.09 20.88
CA LEU A 45 -7.05 -5.68 20.63
C LEU A 45 -5.90 -4.84 21.19
N GLY A 46 -5.76 -3.62 20.70
CA GLY A 46 -4.77 -2.65 21.19
C GLY A 46 -3.54 -2.53 20.32
N ALA A 47 -2.45 -2.04 20.92
CA ALA A 47 -1.26 -1.58 20.17
C ALA A 47 -0.46 -2.70 19.49
N ASN A 48 -0.64 -3.97 19.88
CA ASN A 48 0.06 -5.13 19.33
C ASN A 48 -0.88 -6.08 18.58
N ALA A 49 -2.07 -5.59 18.18
CA ALA A 49 -3.05 -6.40 17.47
C ALA A 49 -2.57 -6.88 16.10
N PHE A 50 -1.67 -6.13 15.47
CA PHE A 50 -1.19 -6.42 14.12
C PHE A 50 0.05 -7.34 14.09
N ASP A 51 0.79 -7.49 15.20
CA ASP A 51 2.01 -8.31 15.24
C ASP A 51 1.76 -9.75 15.73
N GLN A 52 0.55 -10.26 15.52
CA GLN A 52 0.12 -11.59 15.95
C GLN A 52 0.18 -12.59 14.81
N ALA A 53 0.66 -13.78 15.11
CA ALA A 53 0.54 -14.91 14.20
C ALA A 53 -0.92 -15.36 14.05
N VAL A 54 -1.27 -15.90 12.89
CA VAL A 54 -2.57 -16.56 12.69
C VAL A 54 -2.76 -17.70 13.71
N PRO A 55 -3.95 -17.87 14.28
CA PRO A 55 -4.22 -18.95 15.20
C PRO A 55 -3.97 -20.32 14.56
N GLY A 56 -3.33 -21.22 15.30
CA GLY A 56 -3.15 -22.61 14.89
C GLY A 56 -2.00 -22.86 13.90
N LEU A 57 -1.02 -21.95 13.81
CA LEU A 57 0.20 -22.22 13.06
C LEU A 57 0.86 -23.53 13.53
N PRO A 58 1.35 -24.38 12.60
CA PRO A 58 2.17 -25.53 12.95
C PRO A 58 3.43 -25.10 13.71
N THR A 59 3.90 -25.90 14.66
CA THR A 59 5.03 -25.56 15.55
C THR A 59 6.28 -25.13 14.80
N ASN A 60 6.62 -25.81 13.69
CA ASN A 60 7.80 -25.45 12.90
C ASN A 60 7.62 -24.10 12.21
N THR A 61 6.43 -23.82 11.67
CA THR A 61 6.10 -22.55 11.02
C THR A 61 6.05 -21.42 12.05
N ASP A 62 5.56 -21.69 13.25
CA ASP A 62 5.53 -20.72 14.37
C ASP A 62 6.97 -20.29 14.75
N LEU A 63 7.91 -21.23 14.84
CA LEU A 63 9.33 -20.89 15.06
C LEU A 63 9.89 -20.00 13.95
N LEU A 64 9.57 -20.28 12.68
CA LEU A 64 10.02 -19.49 11.53
C LEU A 64 9.34 -18.11 11.50
N PHE A 65 8.09 -17.99 11.97
CA PHE A 65 7.42 -16.72 12.19
C PHE A 65 8.22 -15.79 13.10
N PHE A 66 8.70 -16.30 14.26
CA PHE A 66 9.52 -15.47 15.15
C PHE A 66 10.88 -15.11 14.56
N VAL A 67 11.48 -15.99 13.76
CA VAL A 67 12.71 -15.66 13.03
C VAL A 67 12.44 -14.54 12.00
N GLY A 68 11.36 -14.65 11.25
CA GLY A 68 10.93 -13.63 10.30
C GLY A 68 10.60 -12.29 10.97
N ASN A 69 9.90 -12.31 12.11
CA ASN A 69 9.64 -11.12 12.94
C ASN A 69 10.95 -10.43 13.37
N SER A 70 11.93 -11.23 13.80
CA SER A 70 13.25 -10.70 14.16
C SER A 70 13.94 -10.01 12.96
N LEU A 71 13.91 -10.65 11.78
CA LEU A 71 14.46 -10.06 10.55
C LEU A 71 13.73 -8.77 10.14
N PHE A 72 12.41 -8.73 10.28
CA PHE A 72 11.57 -7.57 9.96
C PHE A 72 11.89 -6.36 10.84
N LYS A 73 12.21 -6.59 12.11
CA LYS A 73 12.45 -5.55 13.12
C LYS A 73 13.91 -5.08 13.22
N GLN A 74 14.86 -5.89 12.76
CA GLN A 74 16.27 -5.60 12.94
C GLN A 74 16.83 -4.65 11.86
N ASN A 75 17.64 -3.67 12.30
CA ASN A 75 18.32 -2.76 11.39
C ASN A 75 19.44 -3.47 10.63
N TRP A 76 19.52 -3.21 9.35
CA TRP A 76 20.68 -3.48 8.52
C TRP A 76 21.73 -2.38 8.73
N VAL A 77 22.99 -2.73 8.57
CA VAL A 77 24.14 -1.83 8.75
C VAL A 77 25.03 -1.86 7.50
N SER A 78 25.81 -0.81 7.31
CA SER A 78 26.77 -0.72 6.19
C SER A 78 27.82 -1.82 6.29
N ALA A 79 28.22 -2.39 5.16
CA ALA A 79 29.35 -3.31 5.06
C ALA A 79 30.68 -2.54 5.00
N PRO A 80 31.81 -3.14 5.50
CA PRO A 80 31.86 -4.36 6.29
C PRO A 80 31.50 -4.10 7.76
N ALA A 81 30.80 -5.01 8.41
CA ALA A 81 30.47 -4.93 9.81
C ALA A 81 30.71 -6.24 10.55
N SER A 82 30.85 -6.18 11.88
CA SER A 82 31.00 -7.37 12.72
C SER A 82 29.76 -8.28 12.72
N THR A 83 28.58 -7.73 12.41
CA THR A 83 27.33 -8.46 12.24
C THR A 83 27.11 -8.89 10.78
N THR A 84 27.94 -9.82 10.30
CA THR A 84 27.93 -10.25 8.89
C THR A 84 26.59 -10.82 8.38
N ALA A 85 25.70 -11.20 9.26
CA ALA A 85 24.35 -11.68 8.87
C ALA A 85 23.39 -10.55 8.46
N ARG A 86 23.76 -9.29 8.67
CA ARG A 86 22.91 -8.11 8.43
C ARG A 86 23.72 -6.87 8.06
N ASP A 87 24.92 -7.05 7.56
CA ASP A 87 25.66 -5.98 6.88
C ASP A 87 25.29 -5.92 5.41
N GLY A 88 25.75 -4.89 4.71
CA GLY A 88 25.42 -4.67 3.31
C GLY A 88 24.25 -3.72 3.07
N LEU A 89 23.76 -2.98 4.12
CA LEU A 89 22.81 -1.89 3.87
C LEU A 89 23.26 -1.06 2.66
N GLY A 90 22.38 -0.89 1.70
CA GLY A 90 22.69 -0.22 0.44
C GLY A 90 23.35 1.15 0.63
N PRO A 91 24.14 1.57 -0.35
CA PRO A 91 24.85 2.85 -0.30
C PRO A 91 23.92 4.04 -0.09
N THR A 92 22.75 4.02 -0.75
CA THR A 92 21.61 4.91 -0.56
C THR A 92 20.38 4.11 -0.17
N PHE A 93 19.51 4.67 0.65
CA PHE A 93 18.34 3.97 1.20
C PHE A 93 17.29 4.95 1.76
N ASN A 94 16.07 4.46 1.99
CA ASN A 94 15.02 5.17 2.73
C ASN A 94 14.83 4.62 4.14
N ALA A 95 15.12 3.33 4.35
CA ALA A 95 14.94 2.67 5.65
C ALA A 95 16.07 1.68 5.93
N ARG A 96 16.26 1.32 7.21
CA ARG A 96 17.22 0.31 7.65
C ARG A 96 16.57 -0.99 8.10
N ALA A 97 15.25 -1.00 8.23
CA ALA A 97 14.46 -2.17 8.62
C ALA A 97 13.05 -2.01 8.07
N CYS A 98 12.33 -3.11 7.88
CA CYS A 98 10.91 -3.08 7.46
C CYS A 98 10.05 -2.35 8.49
N SER A 99 10.27 -2.62 9.79
CA SER A 99 9.55 -1.99 10.90
C SER A 99 9.78 -0.48 11.04
N ALA A 100 10.80 0.09 10.37
CA ALA A 100 10.99 1.53 10.32
C ALA A 100 9.86 2.23 9.54
N CYS A 101 9.29 1.56 8.51
CA CYS A 101 8.16 2.04 7.73
C CYS A 101 6.84 1.40 8.15
N HIS A 102 6.87 0.15 8.63
CA HIS A 102 5.73 -0.65 9.06
C HIS A 102 5.77 -0.88 10.58
N ASN A 103 5.70 0.21 11.35
CA ASN A 103 5.79 0.11 12.81
C ASN A 103 4.65 -0.77 13.37
N LYS A 104 5.02 -1.82 14.12
CA LYS A 104 4.09 -2.84 14.64
C LYS A 104 3.20 -3.41 13.53
N ASP A 105 3.79 -3.68 12.36
CA ASP A 105 3.13 -4.23 11.18
C ASP A 105 1.98 -3.36 10.62
N GLY A 106 1.89 -2.15 11.14
CA GLY A 106 0.90 -1.16 10.77
C GLY A 106 1.32 -0.30 9.57
N ARG A 107 0.58 0.76 9.41
CA ARG A 107 0.81 1.76 8.35
C ARG A 107 1.94 2.72 8.73
N GLY A 108 2.72 3.15 7.73
CA GLY A 108 3.67 4.25 7.86
C GLY A 108 2.98 5.59 8.11
N LEU A 109 3.79 6.59 8.42
CA LEU A 109 3.33 7.97 8.62
C LEU A 109 3.65 8.83 7.39
N PRO A 110 2.79 9.79 7.03
CA PRO A 110 3.10 10.78 6.00
C PRO A 110 4.25 11.67 6.46
N LEU A 111 4.92 12.29 5.50
CA LEU A 111 5.87 13.37 5.80
C LEU A 111 5.07 14.60 6.23
N GLU A 112 5.44 15.22 7.33
CA GLU A 112 4.84 16.46 7.81
C GLU A 112 5.74 17.66 7.51
N GLN A 113 5.14 18.87 7.50
CA GLN A 113 5.86 20.09 7.24
C GLN A 113 7.01 20.29 8.25
N ASN A 114 8.19 20.68 7.77
CA ASN A 114 9.42 20.86 8.54
C ASN A 114 10.00 19.56 9.13
N GLN A 115 9.57 18.41 8.67
CA GLN A 115 10.25 17.14 8.95
C GLN A 115 11.24 16.81 7.85
N GLU A 116 12.44 16.42 8.23
CA GLU A 116 13.48 15.96 7.29
C GLU A 116 13.21 14.52 6.82
N PHE A 117 12.64 13.69 7.69
CA PHE A 117 12.35 12.28 7.43
C PHE A 117 10.99 11.89 8.03
N SER A 118 10.36 10.91 7.43
CA SER A 118 9.16 10.26 7.95
C SER A 118 9.35 8.76 8.09
N SER A 119 8.62 8.16 9.02
CA SER A 119 8.51 6.69 9.14
C SER A 119 7.54 6.16 8.11
N GLY A 120 8.07 5.73 6.94
CA GLY A 120 7.27 5.06 5.94
C GLY A 120 6.74 5.93 4.81
N PHE A 121 7.23 7.14 4.64
CA PHE A 121 7.01 7.92 3.44
C PHE A 121 8.11 7.68 2.42
N LEU A 122 7.75 7.52 1.15
CA LEU A 122 8.66 7.51 0.01
C LEU A 122 8.07 8.26 -1.18
N LEU A 123 8.96 8.76 -2.03
CA LEU A 123 8.61 9.38 -3.30
C LEU A 123 9.08 8.51 -4.45
N ARG A 124 8.13 7.86 -5.13
CA ARG A 124 8.41 7.19 -6.41
C ARG A 124 8.51 8.23 -7.51
N VAL A 125 9.46 8.02 -8.42
CA VAL A 125 9.70 8.88 -9.58
C VAL A 125 9.78 8.05 -10.85
N SER A 126 9.42 8.65 -11.99
CA SER A 126 9.58 8.03 -13.29
C SER A 126 9.66 9.08 -14.40
N GLU A 127 10.26 8.71 -15.52
CA GLU A 127 10.02 9.40 -16.78
C GLU A 127 8.65 8.99 -17.35
N SER A 128 8.18 9.72 -18.36
CA SER A 128 7.00 9.32 -19.13
C SER A 128 7.28 8.05 -19.94
N GLY A 129 6.34 7.12 -19.95
CA GLY A 129 6.43 5.84 -20.66
C GLY A 129 6.71 4.66 -19.73
N THR A 130 7.01 3.51 -20.35
CA THR A 130 7.24 2.24 -19.67
C THR A 130 8.64 1.69 -19.95
N ASN A 131 9.13 0.88 -19.04
CA ASN A 131 10.34 0.06 -19.24
C ASN A 131 10.03 -1.22 -20.02
N ASN A 132 11.05 -2.04 -20.30
CA ASN A 132 10.91 -3.30 -21.05
C ASN A 132 10.02 -4.35 -20.38
N PHE A 133 9.69 -4.18 -19.11
CA PHE A 133 8.84 -5.07 -18.31
C PHE A 133 7.43 -4.50 -18.11
N GLY A 134 7.07 -3.42 -18.81
CA GLY A 134 5.77 -2.76 -18.68
C GLY A 134 5.61 -1.88 -17.44
N GLY A 135 6.60 -1.82 -16.56
CA GLY A 135 6.63 -0.94 -15.39
C GLY A 135 6.99 0.51 -15.75
N PRO A 136 6.97 1.43 -14.78
CA PRO A 136 7.36 2.83 -14.99
C PRO A 136 8.81 2.95 -15.50
N LYS A 137 9.04 3.85 -16.45
CA LYS A 137 10.37 4.11 -16.97
C LYS A 137 11.23 4.82 -15.94
N SER A 138 12.38 4.25 -15.61
CA SER A 138 13.29 4.79 -14.59
C SER A 138 13.88 6.14 -15.00
N VAL A 139 14.06 7.02 -14.02
CA VAL A 139 14.81 8.28 -14.18
C VAL A 139 16.31 7.95 -14.24
N PRO A 140 17.09 8.39 -15.26
CA PRO A 140 18.45 7.91 -15.53
C PRO A 140 19.42 8.02 -14.34
N TYR A 141 19.27 9.03 -13.49
CA TYR A 141 20.20 9.32 -12.39
C TYR A 141 19.67 8.93 -11.00
N TYR A 142 18.38 8.53 -10.90
CA TYR A 142 17.68 8.34 -9.64
C TYR A 142 16.89 7.02 -9.57
N GLY A 143 16.80 6.27 -10.66
CA GLY A 143 15.99 5.05 -10.69
C GLY A 143 14.48 5.35 -10.60
N ASN A 144 13.77 4.59 -9.78
CA ASN A 144 12.30 4.65 -9.65
C ASN A 144 11.82 5.19 -8.29
N GLN A 145 12.74 5.56 -7.40
CA GLN A 145 12.45 6.03 -6.05
C GLN A 145 13.59 6.91 -5.56
N ILE A 146 13.25 8.05 -4.96
CA ILE A 146 14.25 8.94 -4.38
C ILE A 146 14.77 8.33 -3.07
N GLN A 147 16.09 8.16 -2.98
CA GLN A 147 16.78 7.72 -1.79
C GLN A 147 17.23 8.94 -0.96
N ASP A 148 16.54 9.18 0.13
CA ASP A 148 16.71 10.39 0.95
C ASP A 148 17.82 10.26 2.01
N ARG A 149 18.47 9.10 2.10
CA ARG A 149 19.56 8.78 3.03
C ARG A 149 20.70 8.07 2.31
N ALA A 150 21.89 8.15 2.89
CA ALA A 150 23.08 7.46 2.42
C ALA A 150 23.96 6.99 3.56
N ASN A 151 24.84 6.04 3.28
CA ASN A 151 25.92 5.63 4.15
C ASN A 151 26.98 6.74 4.29
N LEU A 152 27.76 6.70 5.36
CA LEU A 152 28.80 7.68 5.63
C LEU A 152 29.78 7.81 4.44
N GLY A 153 30.03 9.03 4.01
CA GLY A 153 30.92 9.34 2.88
C GLY A 153 30.27 9.28 1.52
N LEU A 154 28.98 8.96 1.45
CA LEU A 154 28.18 8.98 0.22
C LEU A 154 27.13 10.10 0.28
N SER A 155 26.66 10.52 -0.90
CA SER A 155 25.56 11.49 -1.00
C SER A 155 24.22 10.74 -1.10
N PHE A 156 23.19 11.24 -0.39
CA PHE A 156 21.81 10.88 -0.69
C PHE A 156 21.43 11.41 -2.08
N GLU A 157 20.29 11.02 -2.60
CA GLU A 157 19.89 11.42 -3.96
C GLU A 157 19.22 12.80 -3.98
N ALA A 158 18.21 12.99 -3.17
CA ALA A 158 17.50 14.26 -2.98
C ALA A 158 16.73 14.25 -1.65
N LYS A 159 16.19 15.40 -1.27
CA LYS A 159 15.26 15.56 -0.15
C LYS A 159 13.89 15.95 -0.67
N ILE A 160 12.87 15.72 0.16
CA ILE A 160 11.50 16.04 -0.15
C ILE A 160 10.99 17.03 0.90
N ASN A 161 10.56 18.19 0.44
CA ASN A 161 9.86 19.16 1.27
C ASN A 161 8.36 19.06 1.01
N ILE A 162 7.55 19.25 2.05
CA ILE A 162 6.10 19.27 1.95
C ILE A 162 5.55 20.59 2.49
N THR A 163 4.63 21.16 1.75
CA THR A 163 3.79 22.26 2.20
C THR A 163 2.33 21.89 2.00
N TYR A 164 1.42 22.60 2.65
CA TYR A 164 -0.01 22.33 2.55
C TYR A 164 -0.76 23.56 2.07
N LYS A 165 -1.69 23.35 1.17
CA LYS A 165 -2.68 24.36 0.76
C LYS A 165 -4.05 23.98 1.31
N THR A 166 -4.66 24.88 2.07
CA THR A 166 -6.05 24.71 2.51
C THR A 166 -7.00 24.84 1.33
N LEU A 167 -7.92 23.90 1.19
CA LEU A 167 -9.03 23.92 0.26
C LEU A 167 -10.31 23.95 1.07
N THR A 168 -11.06 25.03 0.99
CA THR A 168 -12.35 25.16 1.64
C THR A 168 -13.46 24.73 0.68
N GLY A 169 -14.40 23.95 1.17
CA GLY A 169 -15.58 23.52 0.42
C GLY A 169 -16.83 23.62 1.29
N LYS A 170 -17.96 23.27 0.70
CA LYS A 170 -19.27 23.31 1.35
C LYS A 170 -20.09 22.10 0.92
N PHE A 171 -20.70 21.40 1.88
CA PHE A 171 -21.67 20.35 1.61
C PHE A 171 -23.00 20.92 1.10
N ASN A 172 -23.85 20.08 0.53
CA ASN A 172 -25.15 20.51 -0.01
C ASN A 172 -26.12 21.07 1.06
N ASP A 173 -25.97 20.65 2.30
CA ASP A 173 -26.75 21.15 3.46
C ASP A 173 -26.24 22.50 3.98
N GLY A 174 -25.09 22.95 3.47
CA GLY A 174 -24.51 24.24 3.84
C GLY A 174 -23.38 24.17 4.85
N GLU A 175 -23.07 23.02 5.45
CA GLU A 175 -21.92 22.84 6.31
C GLU A 175 -20.62 23.05 5.52
N THR A 176 -19.66 23.77 6.10
CA THR A 176 -18.36 24.04 5.49
C THR A 176 -17.33 23.04 5.97
N TYR A 177 -16.38 22.69 5.08
CA TYR A 177 -15.24 21.85 5.43
C TYR A 177 -13.93 22.44 4.87
N GLU A 178 -12.83 22.08 5.50
CA GLU A 178 -11.49 22.41 5.05
C GLU A 178 -10.69 21.13 4.81
N LEU A 179 -10.05 21.05 3.65
CA LEU A 179 -9.13 19.97 3.28
C LEU A 179 -7.72 20.52 3.19
N ARG A 180 -6.75 19.70 3.54
CA ARG A 180 -5.33 20.01 3.49
C ARG A 180 -4.70 19.28 2.28
N LYS A 181 -4.48 20.01 1.17
CA LYS A 181 -3.83 19.47 -0.02
C LYS A 181 -2.31 19.51 0.15
N PRO A 182 -1.61 18.36 0.16
CA PRO A 182 -0.15 18.32 0.19
C PRO A 182 0.44 18.78 -1.15
N ILE A 183 1.53 19.51 -1.08
CA ILE A 183 2.38 19.92 -2.20
C ILE A 183 3.78 19.42 -1.89
N TYR A 184 4.28 18.48 -2.69
CA TYR A 184 5.59 17.90 -2.56
C TYR A 184 6.57 18.62 -3.49
N THR A 185 7.73 19.01 -2.96
CA THR A 185 8.81 19.63 -3.72
C THR A 185 10.08 18.85 -3.49
N ILE A 186 10.72 18.41 -4.58
CA ILE A 186 12.04 17.79 -4.49
C ILE A 186 13.07 18.91 -4.35
N ILE A 187 13.97 18.77 -3.40
CA ILE A 187 15.01 19.74 -3.07
C ILE A 187 16.35 19.02 -2.89
N GLU A 188 17.45 19.77 -2.90
CA GLU A 188 18.80 19.24 -2.69
C GLU A 188 19.18 18.09 -3.65
N GLU A 189 18.78 18.19 -4.91
CA GLU A 189 19.05 17.22 -5.99
C GLU A 189 20.58 17.07 -6.19
N GLN A 190 21.14 15.85 -6.00
CA GLN A 190 22.58 15.63 -6.04
C GLN A 190 23.11 15.19 -7.42
N PHE A 191 22.26 14.63 -8.28
CA PHE A 191 22.69 13.94 -9.50
C PHE A 191 22.05 14.51 -10.79
N GLY A 192 21.46 15.69 -10.72
CA GLY A 192 20.80 16.36 -11.86
C GLY A 192 19.37 16.75 -11.56
N SER A 193 18.73 17.48 -12.47
CA SER A 193 17.41 18.05 -12.24
C SER A 193 16.28 17.04 -12.35
N LEU A 194 15.34 17.12 -11.43
CA LEU A 194 14.11 16.34 -11.37
C LEU A 194 12.83 17.14 -11.73
N GLN A 195 12.99 18.29 -12.42
CA GLN A 195 11.86 19.21 -12.70
C GLN A 195 10.75 18.62 -13.58
N HIS A 196 11.06 17.64 -14.40
CA HIS A 196 10.11 17.10 -15.40
C HIS A 196 9.75 15.63 -15.16
N VAL A 197 10.07 15.11 -13.99
CA VAL A 197 9.72 13.72 -13.65
C VAL A 197 8.29 13.61 -13.15
N LEU A 198 7.68 12.47 -13.40
CA LEU A 198 6.41 12.10 -12.77
C LEU A 198 6.69 11.66 -11.33
N THR A 199 5.87 12.09 -10.40
CA THR A 199 6.02 11.78 -8.98
C THR A 199 4.80 11.06 -8.43
N SER A 200 5.05 10.12 -7.50
CA SER A 200 4.00 9.40 -6.79
C SER A 200 4.39 9.25 -5.31
N PRO A 201 3.92 10.17 -4.44
CA PRO A 201 4.13 10.06 -3.00
C PRO A 201 3.35 8.87 -2.45
N ARG A 202 4.00 8.10 -1.57
CA ARG A 202 3.42 6.89 -0.97
C ARG A 202 3.76 6.79 0.50
N VAL A 203 2.81 6.24 1.26
CA VAL A 203 2.99 5.89 2.67
C VAL A 203 2.89 4.37 2.78
N GLY A 204 3.78 3.75 3.53
CA GLY A 204 3.78 2.30 3.73
C GLY A 204 2.41 1.79 4.21
N GLN A 205 1.90 0.74 3.60
CA GLN A 205 0.64 0.10 3.98
C GLN A 205 0.87 -0.83 5.17
N GLN A 206 -0.20 -1.24 5.87
CA GLN A 206 -0.11 -2.34 6.83
C GLN A 206 0.26 -3.64 6.13
N VAL A 207 0.94 -4.54 6.84
CA VAL A 207 1.42 -5.82 6.29
C VAL A 207 0.61 -7.03 6.79
N ILE A 208 -0.48 -6.81 7.52
CA ILE A 208 -1.40 -7.86 7.97
C ILE A 208 -2.25 -8.41 6.82
N GLY A 209 -2.63 -9.67 6.90
CA GLY A 209 -3.56 -10.29 5.95
C GLY A 209 -2.99 -10.56 4.55
N LEU A 210 -1.70 -10.38 4.31
CA LEU A 210 -1.10 -10.60 2.98
C LEU A 210 -1.19 -12.06 2.54
N GLY A 211 -1.08 -13.01 3.46
CA GLY A 211 -1.29 -14.43 3.15
C GLY A 211 -2.73 -14.75 2.72
N LEU A 212 -3.73 -14.00 3.21
CA LEU A 212 -5.11 -14.16 2.73
C LEU A 212 -5.26 -13.67 1.28
N ILE A 213 -4.61 -12.55 0.93
CA ILE A 213 -4.59 -12.05 -0.45
C ILE A 213 -3.89 -13.07 -1.37
N ASP A 214 -2.80 -13.68 -0.91
CA ASP A 214 -2.08 -14.69 -1.66
C ASP A 214 -2.93 -15.97 -1.86
N ALA A 215 -3.77 -16.31 -0.88
CA ALA A 215 -4.65 -17.47 -0.89
C ALA A 215 -5.90 -17.32 -1.78
N LEU A 216 -6.21 -16.13 -2.31
CA LEU A 216 -7.33 -15.96 -3.22
C LEU A 216 -7.07 -16.65 -4.55
N SER A 217 -8.09 -17.28 -5.13
CA SER A 217 -7.98 -17.83 -6.48
C SER A 217 -7.83 -16.71 -7.52
N LYS A 218 -7.15 -17.01 -8.61
CA LYS A 218 -7.03 -16.06 -9.73
C LYS A 218 -8.41 -15.79 -10.32
N GLU A 219 -9.25 -16.79 -10.39
CA GLU A 219 -10.60 -16.74 -10.92
C GLU A 219 -11.49 -15.78 -10.12
N ASP A 220 -11.43 -15.83 -8.79
CA ASP A 220 -12.21 -14.95 -7.91
C ASP A 220 -11.79 -13.47 -8.06
N ILE A 221 -10.49 -13.20 -8.24
CA ILE A 221 -10.00 -11.85 -8.50
C ILE A 221 -10.47 -11.37 -9.88
N LEU A 222 -10.36 -12.22 -10.91
CA LEU A 222 -10.72 -11.87 -12.28
C LEU A 222 -12.23 -11.77 -12.49
N ALA A 223 -13.06 -12.36 -11.64
CA ALA A 223 -14.51 -12.22 -11.67
C ALA A 223 -15.00 -10.77 -11.49
N ASN A 224 -14.14 -9.90 -10.96
CA ASN A 224 -14.42 -8.47 -10.77
C ASN A 224 -13.99 -7.60 -11.97
N ILE A 225 -13.58 -8.19 -13.09
CA ILE A 225 -13.24 -7.42 -14.28
C ILE A 225 -14.52 -6.94 -14.94
N ASP A 226 -14.59 -5.65 -15.15
CA ASP A 226 -15.55 -4.96 -15.99
C ASP A 226 -14.89 -3.79 -16.71
N GLU A 227 -14.02 -4.12 -17.66
CA GLU A 227 -13.18 -3.12 -18.35
C GLU A 227 -14.02 -2.12 -19.17
N PHE A 228 -15.19 -2.53 -19.62
CA PHE A 228 -16.04 -1.78 -20.54
C PHE A 228 -17.34 -1.28 -19.91
N ASP A 229 -17.46 -1.34 -18.57
CA ASP A 229 -18.67 -0.91 -17.85
C ASP A 229 -19.94 -1.55 -18.44
N ALA A 230 -19.95 -2.89 -18.48
CA ALA A 230 -21.01 -3.66 -19.17
C ALA A 230 -22.36 -3.54 -18.48
N ASP A 231 -22.41 -3.28 -17.18
CA ASP A 231 -23.63 -3.05 -16.40
C ASP A 231 -24.06 -1.57 -16.38
N ASN A 232 -23.28 -0.66 -16.96
CA ASN A 232 -23.51 0.78 -17.07
C ASN A 232 -23.69 1.48 -15.71
N ASP A 233 -22.95 1.04 -14.69
CA ASP A 233 -22.96 1.67 -13.37
C ASP A 233 -21.95 2.82 -13.24
N GLY A 234 -21.12 3.05 -14.25
CA GLY A 234 -20.09 4.08 -14.33
C GLY A 234 -18.77 3.67 -13.66
N ILE A 235 -18.60 2.40 -13.30
CA ILE A 235 -17.42 1.86 -12.64
C ILE A 235 -16.79 0.77 -13.49
N SER A 236 -15.54 0.94 -13.89
CA SER A 236 -14.77 -0.04 -14.67
C SER A 236 -13.75 -0.76 -13.81
N GLY A 237 -13.58 -2.06 -13.98
CA GLY A 237 -12.61 -2.90 -13.33
C GLY A 237 -11.61 -3.51 -14.31
N LYS A 238 -10.30 -3.27 -14.14
CA LYS A 238 -9.25 -3.79 -15.01
C LYS A 238 -8.18 -4.56 -14.24
N ALA A 239 -7.87 -5.77 -14.68
CA ALA A 239 -6.76 -6.53 -14.13
C ALA A 239 -5.40 -5.90 -14.50
N ASN A 240 -4.49 -5.82 -13.51
CA ASN A 240 -3.13 -5.41 -13.75
C ASN A 240 -2.24 -6.65 -13.93
N TYR A 241 -1.65 -6.83 -15.12
CA TYR A 241 -0.67 -7.88 -15.39
C TYR A 241 0.73 -7.29 -15.34
N VAL A 242 1.59 -7.86 -14.50
CA VAL A 242 2.91 -7.33 -14.17
C VAL A 242 3.99 -8.39 -14.30
N TRP A 243 5.22 -7.96 -14.52
CA TRP A 243 6.33 -8.86 -14.74
C TRP A 243 6.72 -9.62 -13.46
N ASN A 244 6.75 -10.95 -13.57
CA ASN A 244 7.31 -11.81 -12.54
C ASN A 244 8.78 -12.13 -12.90
N HIS A 245 9.71 -11.63 -12.10
CA HIS A 245 11.16 -11.84 -12.31
C HIS A 245 11.61 -13.27 -12.08
N THR A 246 10.82 -14.10 -11.40
CA THR A 246 11.14 -15.52 -11.19
C THR A 246 10.74 -16.38 -12.38
N THR A 247 9.53 -16.15 -12.93
CA THR A 247 8.99 -16.93 -14.05
C THR A 247 9.31 -16.34 -15.42
N ASN A 248 9.79 -15.08 -15.45
CA ASN A 248 10.00 -14.27 -16.65
C ASN A 248 8.74 -14.17 -17.53
N GLN A 249 7.58 -13.93 -16.91
CA GLN A 249 6.30 -13.79 -17.57
C GLN A 249 5.46 -12.69 -16.89
N ASN A 250 4.47 -12.17 -17.61
CA ASN A 250 3.46 -11.30 -17.02
C ASN A 250 2.43 -12.14 -16.28
N GLU A 251 2.23 -11.85 -15.02
CA GLU A 251 1.27 -12.50 -14.13
C GLU A 251 0.33 -11.49 -13.49
N LEU A 252 -0.79 -11.97 -12.95
CA LEU A 252 -1.75 -11.13 -12.26
C LEU A 252 -1.11 -10.48 -11.03
N GLY A 253 -1.07 -9.16 -11.02
CA GLY A 253 -0.60 -8.38 -9.88
C GLY A 253 -1.57 -8.42 -8.71
N ARG A 254 -1.03 -8.61 -7.50
CA ARG A 254 -1.80 -8.73 -6.26
C ARG A 254 -1.32 -7.80 -5.16
N PHE A 255 -0.02 -7.52 -5.10
CA PHE A 255 0.63 -6.81 -4.01
C PHE A 255 1.15 -5.44 -4.45
N GLY A 256 1.46 -4.60 -3.47
CA GLY A 256 1.87 -3.22 -3.67
C GLY A 256 0.68 -2.27 -3.90
N TRP A 257 0.97 -0.97 -3.95
CA TRP A 257 -0.03 0.09 -4.02
C TRP A 257 -1.02 0.03 -5.19
N LYS A 258 -0.60 -0.55 -6.30
CA LYS A 258 -1.43 -0.67 -7.52
C LYS A 258 -1.37 -2.09 -8.09
N CYS A 259 -1.31 -3.08 -7.22
CA CYS A 259 -1.12 -4.47 -7.63
C CYS A 259 0.03 -4.61 -8.62
N ASN A 260 1.17 -3.97 -8.34
CA ASN A 260 2.32 -3.94 -9.23
C ASN A 260 3.34 -5.06 -8.95
N GLN A 261 3.02 -5.97 -8.05
CA GLN A 261 3.82 -7.16 -7.75
C GLN A 261 2.94 -8.41 -7.83
N PRO A 262 3.39 -9.48 -8.53
CA PRO A 262 2.56 -10.66 -8.75
C PRO A 262 2.58 -11.61 -7.53
N THR A 263 3.68 -11.63 -6.75
CA THR A 263 3.85 -12.51 -5.60
C THR A 263 4.33 -11.74 -4.37
N LEU A 264 4.00 -12.24 -3.18
CA LEU A 264 4.45 -11.67 -1.93
C LEU A 264 5.99 -11.73 -1.82
N ARG A 265 6.61 -12.83 -2.29
CA ARG A 265 8.07 -12.98 -2.31
C ARG A 265 8.75 -11.87 -3.13
N GLN A 266 8.23 -11.56 -4.32
CA GLN A 266 8.78 -10.48 -5.15
C GLN A 266 8.52 -9.10 -4.53
N GLN A 267 7.37 -8.88 -3.89
CA GLN A 267 7.09 -7.64 -3.14
C GLN A 267 8.12 -7.40 -2.02
N ILE A 268 8.47 -8.43 -1.25
CA ILE A 268 9.48 -8.33 -0.19
C ILE A 268 10.86 -8.06 -0.78
N ALA A 269 11.21 -8.73 -1.87
CA ALA A 269 12.49 -8.54 -2.56
C ALA A 269 12.61 -7.12 -3.17
N ASP A 270 11.51 -6.56 -3.73
CA ASP A 270 11.46 -5.19 -4.23
C ASP A 270 11.65 -4.16 -3.11
N ALA A 271 11.07 -4.42 -1.93
CA ALA A 271 11.28 -3.58 -0.76
C ALA A 271 12.74 -3.62 -0.26
N PHE A 272 13.39 -4.78 -0.26
CA PHE A 272 14.83 -4.86 0.03
C PHE A 272 15.66 -4.03 -0.95
N SER A 273 15.40 -4.17 -2.24
CA SER A 273 16.13 -3.44 -3.28
C SER A 273 15.78 -1.94 -3.26
N GLY A 274 14.49 -1.59 -3.25
CA GLY A 274 14.02 -0.22 -3.37
C GLY A 274 14.22 0.62 -2.12
N ASP A 275 13.94 0.07 -0.94
CA ASP A 275 13.89 0.85 0.30
C ASP A 275 15.19 0.78 1.11
N MET A 276 15.96 -0.31 0.96
CA MET A 276 17.19 -0.56 1.72
C MET A 276 18.43 -0.74 0.84
N GLY A 277 18.27 -0.81 -0.48
CA GLY A 277 19.38 -0.97 -1.44
C GLY A 277 20.07 -2.33 -1.36
N LEU A 278 19.38 -3.37 -0.87
CA LEU A 278 19.91 -4.71 -0.66
C LEU A 278 19.59 -5.64 -1.85
N THR A 279 20.55 -6.41 -2.28
CA THR A 279 20.37 -7.44 -3.32
C THR A 279 19.72 -8.70 -2.77
N THR A 280 18.97 -9.40 -3.64
CA THR A 280 18.31 -10.68 -3.37
C THR A 280 18.53 -11.62 -4.54
N SER A 281 18.10 -12.86 -4.46
CA SER A 281 18.10 -13.79 -5.61
C SER A 281 17.15 -13.35 -6.75
N ILE A 282 16.19 -12.45 -6.47
CA ILE A 282 15.25 -11.92 -7.47
C ILE A 282 15.76 -10.61 -8.08
N PHE A 283 16.35 -9.74 -7.26
CA PHE A 283 16.97 -8.47 -7.68
C PHE A 283 18.46 -8.53 -7.32
N THR A 284 19.28 -8.99 -8.28
CA THR A 284 20.71 -9.28 -8.08
C THR A 284 21.62 -8.07 -8.20
N GLU A 285 21.12 -7.02 -8.84
CA GLU A 285 21.90 -5.81 -9.08
C GLU A 285 21.74 -4.79 -7.95
N LYS A 286 22.82 -4.10 -7.61
CA LYS A 286 22.77 -2.97 -6.69
C LYS A 286 21.79 -1.89 -7.21
N ASN A 287 20.98 -1.35 -6.34
CA ASN A 287 20.10 -0.23 -6.66
C ASN A 287 20.90 1.08 -6.77
N CYS A 288 21.81 1.13 -7.72
CA CYS A 288 22.68 2.26 -8.00
C CYS A 288 22.48 2.69 -9.47
N PRO A 289 21.85 3.81 -9.76
CA PRO A 289 21.79 4.36 -11.11
C PRO A 289 23.19 4.58 -11.68
N THR A 290 23.38 4.26 -12.97
CA THR A 290 24.71 4.24 -13.64
C THR A 290 25.62 5.45 -13.38
N PRO A 291 25.13 6.70 -13.31
CA PRO A 291 25.98 7.86 -13.03
C PRO A 291 26.51 7.95 -11.60
N GLN A 292 25.93 7.21 -10.67
CA GLN A 292 26.31 7.22 -9.24
C GLN A 292 27.50 6.27 -8.97
N LYS A 293 28.68 6.58 -9.52
CA LYS A 293 29.87 5.71 -9.46
C LYS A 293 30.23 5.26 -8.05
N LYS A 294 30.24 6.18 -7.07
CA LYS A 294 30.54 5.85 -5.66
C LYS A 294 29.53 4.87 -5.05
N CYS A 295 28.29 4.86 -5.51
CA CYS A 295 27.28 3.89 -5.12
C CYS A 295 27.70 2.47 -5.55
N PHE A 296 28.11 2.30 -6.81
CA PHE A 296 28.59 1.00 -7.31
C PHE A 296 29.86 0.51 -6.61
N GLU A 297 30.78 1.42 -6.30
CA GLU A 297 32.07 1.12 -5.69
C GLU A 297 31.96 0.82 -4.18
N ALA A 298 30.82 1.14 -3.56
CA ALA A 298 30.61 0.91 -2.13
C ALA A 298 30.68 -0.60 -1.79
N PRO A 299 31.24 -0.97 -0.64
CA PRO A 299 31.27 -2.36 -0.17
C PRO A 299 29.86 -2.98 -0.13
N ASN A 300 29.78 -4.29 -0.35
CA ASN A 300 28.58 -5.08 -0.14
C ASN A 300 28.76 -6.07 1.01
N GLY A 301 27.66 -6.59 1.55
CA GLY A 301 27.65 -7.57 2.65
C GLY A 301 27.62 -9.02 2.16
N GLY A 302 27.54 -9.24 0.85
CA GLY A 302 27.44 -10.59 0.25
C GLY A 302 26.86 -10.53 -1.16
N ILE A 303 26.72 -11.68 -1.81
CA ILE A 303 26.14 -11.82 -3.15
C ILE A 303 25.20 -13.05 -3.16
N PRO A 304 23.87 -12.83 -3.01
CA PRO A 304 23.20 -11.60 -2.61
C PRO A 304 23.42 -11.26 -1.11
N GLU A 305 23.18 -10.00 -0.73
CA GLU A 305 23.20 -9.59 0.68
C GLU A 305 22.10 -10.26 1.51
N VAL A 306 20.93 -10.48 0.91
CA VAL A 306 19.81 -11.17 1.57
C VAL A 306 19.76 -12.62 1.07
N PRO A 307 20.16 -13.60 1.89
CA PRO A 307 20.06 -15.02 1.51
C PRO A 307 18.60 -15.45 1.35
N ASP A 308 18.33 -16.42 0.47
CA ASP A 308 16.98 -16.98 0.25
C ASP A 308 16.31 -17.47 1.53
N LYS A 309 17.09 -18.03 2.47
CA LYS A 309 16.59 -18.45 3.78
C LYS A 309 15.95 -17.26 4.53
N SER A 310 16.58 -16.09 4.51
CA SER A 310 16.05 -14.88 5.15
C SER A 310 14.82 -14.35 4.43
N LEU A 311 14.83 -14.35 3.09
CA LEU A 311 13.69 -13.97 2.28
C LEU A 311 12.48 -14.90 2.53
N ASN A 312 12.70 -16.20 2.64
CA ASN A 312 11.66 -17.18 2.97
C ASN A 312 11.09 -16.99 4.37
N ASN A 313 11.94 -16.74 5.37
CA ASN A 313 11.48 -16.49 6.74
C ASN A 313 10.61 -15.21 6.83
N LEU A 314 10.98 -14.17 6.09
CA LEU A 314 10.16 -12.95 5.99
C LEU A 314 8.85 -13.22 5.26
N MET A 315 8.85 -14.05 4.21
CA MET A 315 7.63 -14.45 3.53
C MET A 315 6.69 -15.20 4.48
N ILE A 316 7.20 -16.17 5.26
CA ILE A 316 6.43 -16.88 6.28
C ILE A 316 5.86 -15.88 7.31
N TYR A 317 6.69 -14.97 7.82
CA TYR A 317 6.24 -13.95 8.76
C TYR A 317 5.07 -13.12 8.20
N THR A 318 5.28 -12.48 7.06
CA THR A 318 4.30 -11.55 6.49
C THR A 318 3.02 -12.24 6.01
N SER A 319 3.11 -13.48 5.52
CA SER A 319 1.92 -14.26 5.12
C SER A 319 1.15 -14.80 6.31
N SER A 320 1.81 -15.02 7.45
CA SER A 320 1.19 -15.56 8.66
C SER A 320 0.74 -14.50 9.67
N LEU A 321 0.85 -13.21 9.34
CA LEU A 321 0.30 -12.15 10.17
C LEU A 321 -1.23 -12.18 10.14
N SER A 322 -1.82 -12.28 11.33
CA SER A 322 -3.26 -12.32 11.52
C SER A 322 -3.91 -10.96 11.30
N VAL A 323 -5.20 -10.96 10.96
CA VAL A 323 -6.03 -9.76 10.95
C VAL A 323 -6.79 -9.69 12.27
N PRO A 324 -6.77 -8.56 13.00
CA PRO A 324 -7.55 -8.41 14.22
C PRO A 324 -9.05 -8.43 13.97
N ILE A 325 -9.79 -8.87 14.97
CA ILE A 325 -11.25 -8.74 15.00
C ILE A 325 -11.67 -7.29 14.78
N ARG A 326 -12.74 -7.06 14.01
CA ARG A 326 -13.31 -5.72 13.81
C ARG A 326 -13.73 -5.13 15.17
N ARG A 327 -13.40 -3.86 15.37
CA ARG A 327 -13.74 -3.13 16.59
C ARG A 327 -15.18 -2.61 16.52
N ASN A 328 -15.87 -2.69 17.64
CA ASN A 328 -17.20 -2.09 17.80
C ASN A 328 -18.21 -2.48 16.70
N TYR A 329 -18.13 -3.71 16.21
CA TYR A 329 -18.88 -4.18 15.03
C TYR A 329 -20.41 -4.15 15.21
N GLU A 330 -20.92 -4.10 16.45
CA GLU A 330 -22.35 -3.93 16.76
C GLU A 330 -22.76 -2.47 17.08
N ASP A 331 -21.79 -1.53 17.08
CA ASP A 331 -22.10 -0.12 17.35
C ASP A 331 -22.93 0.47 16.21
N GLU A 332 -23.95 1.28 16.55
CA GLU A 332 -24.88 1.86 15.61
C GLU A 332 -24.16 2.71 14.52
N ASN A 333 -23.08 3.43 14.87
CA ASN A 333 -22.32 4.21 13.91
C ASN A 333 -21.52 3.32 12.95
N VAL A 334 -21.03 2.17 13.43
CA VAL A 334 -20.35 1.18 12.58
C VAL A 334 -21.33 0.55 11.60
N LEU A 335 -22.53 0.18 12.09
CA LEU A 335 -23.60 -0.37 11.24
C LEU A 335 -24.13 0.68 10.24
N LYS A 336 -24.26 1.95 10.65
CA LYS A 336 -24.58 3.06 9.75
C LYS A 336 -23.49 3.25 8.69
N GLY A 337 -22.21 3.15 9.06
CA GLY A 337 -21.08 3.19 8.12
C GLY A 337 -21.16 2.05 7.09
N LYS A 338 -21.49 0.83 7.52
CA LYS A 338 -21.74 -0.33 6.63
C LYS A 338 -22.87 -0.05 5.64
N GLN A 339 -23.99 0.53 6.11
CA GLN A 339 -25.10 0.91 5.25
C GLN A 339 -24.68 1.95 4.22
N LEU A 340 -24.01 3.03 4.66
CA LEU A 340 -23.52 4.08 3.77
C LEU A 340 -22.53 3.54 2.72
N PHE A 341 -21.67 2.59 3.09
CA PHE A 341 -20.74 1.95 2.17
C PHE A 341 -21.47 1.23 1.02
N ARG A 342 -22.59 0.56 1.33
CA ARG A 342 -23.43 -0.11 0.33
C ARG A 342 -24.27 0.90 -0.48
N ASP A 343 -24.88 1.87 0.16
CA ASP A 343 -25.73 2.89 -0.48
C ASP A 343 -24.93 3.75 -1.48
N LEU A 344 -23.66 4.05 -1.14
CA LEU A 344 -22.73 4.78 -1.99
C LEU A 344 -22.06 3.88 -3.04
N LYS A 345 -22.45 2.61 -3.15
CA LYS A 345 -21.90 1.62 -4.08
C LYS A 345 -20.39 1.39 -3.97
N CYS A 346 -19.79 1.62 -2.79
CA CYS A 346 -18.39 1.34 -2.58
C CYS A 346 -18.07 -0.16 -2.75
N ASN A 347 -19.04 -1.03 -2.47
CA ASN A 347 -18.97 -2.47 -2.67
C ASN A 347 -18.92 -2.91 -4.14
N SER A 348 -19.18 -2.05 -5.11
CA SER A 348 -18.93 -2.34 -6.54
C SER A 348 -17.45 -2.55 -6.85
N CYS A 349 -16.55 -1.88 -6.10
CA CYS A 349 -15.10 -2.08 -6.21
C CYS A 349 -14.52 -2.86 -5.02
N HIS A 350 -15.09 -2.70 -3.83
CA HIS A 350 -14.65 -3.32 -2.58
C HIS A 350 -15.53 -4.52 -2.24
N ILE A 351 -15.15 -5.69 -2.76
CA ILE A 351 -15.89 -6.93 -2.51
C ILE A 351 -15.83 -7.26 -1.02
N GLU A 352 -17.00 -7.46 -0.43
CA GLU A 352 -17.15 -7.63 1.02
C GLU A 352 -16.64 -8.98 1.51
N VAL A 353 -16.76 -10.04 0.70
CA VAL A 353 -16.45 -11.42 1.08
C VAL A 353 -15.68 -12.13 -0.03
N PHE A 354 -14.56 -12.73 0.32
CA PHE A 354 -13.85 -13.69 -0.51
C PHE A 354 -13.69 -15.03 0.21
N THR A 355 -13.61 -16.10 -0.55
CA THR A 355 -13.26 -17.42 -0.04
C THR A 355 -11.83 -17.74 -0.44
N THR A 356 -10.98 -18.06 0.54
CA THR A 356 -9.61 -18.49 0.24
C THR A 356 -9.59 -19.89 -0.33
N SER A 357 -8.61 -20.15 -1.21
CA SER A 357 -8.41 -21.49 -1.79
C SER A 357 -8.12 -22.52 -0.70
N ASN A 358 -8.73 -23.70 -0.81
CA ASN A 358 -8.46 -24.84 0.08
C ASN A 358 -7.03 -25.40 -0.06
N ASN A 359 -6.31 -25.00 -1.10
CA ASN A 359 -4.95 -25.46 -1.39
C ASN A 359 -3.88 -24.56 -0.77
N TYR A 360 -4.26 -23.47 -0.10
CA TYR A 360 -3.30 -22.61 0.58
C TYR A 360 -2.92 -23.25 1.92
N ASP A 361 -1.71 -23.75 1.98
CA ASP A 361 -1.17 -24.43 3.16
C ASP A 361 0.01 -23.63 3.73
N PHE A 362 -0.16 -23.11 4.94
CA PHE A 362 0.93 -22.48 5.68
C PHE A 362 2.11 -23.42 5.97
N ASN A 363 1.96 -24.73 5.77
CA ASN A 363 3.07 -25.69 5.91
C ASN A 363 4.00 -25.71 4.67
N THR A 364 3.56 -25.16 3.55
CA THR A 364 4.33 -25.17 2.28
C THR A 364 5.00 -23.82 1.98
N LEU A 365 4.87 -22.85 2.90
CA LEU A 365 5.52 -21.54 2.82
C LEU A 365 6.99 -21.57 3.25
#